data_0d250424785357353fbb8c2770e685ad
#
_entry.id   0d250424785357353fbb8c2770e685ad
#
_cell.length_a   1.000
_cell.length_b   1.000
_cell.length_c   1.000
_cell.angle_alpha   90.00
_cell.angle_beta   90.00
_cell.angle_gamma   90.00
#
_symmetry.space_group_name_H-M   'P 1'
#
loop_
_entity.id
_entity.type
_entity.pdbx_description
1 polymer ?
#
loop_
_entity_poly.entity_id
_entity_poly.type
_entity_poly.pdbx_seq_one_letter_code
_entity_poly.pdbx_strand_id
1 'polypeptide(L)'
;MVAQEDILKNDAIRAYLLRMIGEEGMELLEKFPPEGEYSDEDLAEKTQINLNTVRHTLYTLYGKRLAEYRRIKNSETGWLTYLWVLKLGNIDSCLDEDIDAVLEILEAREQYETMNDFYMCPGCGLRYTFDEALNRDFVCQNCDLKMEHFDNELIAEALKRRVDKIKENLGRV
;
A
#
# COMPACT_ATOMS: atom_id res chain seq x y z
N MET A 1 21.50 -6.79 14.66
CA MET A 1 20.98 -6.55 13.30
C MET A 1 20.45 -7.88 12.80
N VAL A 2 19.17 -7.97 12.47
CA VAL A 2 18.60 -9.17 11.84
C VAL A 2 19.20 -9.25 10.44
N ALA A 3 19.72 -10.42 10.04
CA ALA A 3 20.31 -10.57 8.72
C ALA A 3 19.21 -10.45 7.65
N GLN A 4 19.54 -9.85 6.49
CA GLN A 4 18.63 -9.70 5.35
C GLN A 4 17.95 -11.03 4.99
N GLU A 5 18.70 -12.13 5.04
CA GLU A 5 18.21 -13.47 4.77
C GLU A 5 17.11 -13.93 5.73
N ASP A 6 17.18 -13.55 7.02
CA ASP A 6 16.19 -13.95 8.02
C ASP A 6 14.87 -13.18 7.84
N ILE A 7 14.95 -11.92 7.41
CA ILE A 7 13.77 -11.11 7.07
C ILE A 7 13.03 -11.73 5.87
N LEU A 8 13.76 -12.11 4.83
CA LEU A 8 13.20 -12.70 3.61
C LEU A 8 12.66 -14.14 3.79
N LYS A 9 12.99 -14.82 4.89
CA LYS A 9 12.42 -16.14 5.25
C LYS A 9 11.02 -16.05 5.87
N ASN A 10 10.59 -14.88 6.32
CA ASN A 10 9.25 -14.69 6.86
C ASN A 10 8.22 -14.61 5.73
N ASP A 11 7.30 -15.59 5.66
CA ASP A 11 6.31 -15.69 4.59
C ASP A 11 5.40 -14.46 4.48
N ALA A 12 5.03 -13.85 5.59
CA ALA A 12 4.18 -12.66 5.58
C ALA A 12 4.93 -11.43 5.02
N ILE A 13 6.17 -11.23 5.43
CA ILE A 13 7.04 -10.17 4.91
C ILE A 13 7.32 -10.40 3.42
N ARG A 14 7.62 -11.66 3.05
CA ARG A 14 7.84 -12.03 1.65
C ARG A 14 6.62 -11.74 0.77
N ALA A 15 5.42 -12.09 1.23
CA ALA A 15 4.17 -11.82 0.52
C ALA A 15 3.91 -10.31 0.39
N TYR A 16 4.20 -9.52 1.42
CA TYR A 16 4.09 -8.07 1.39
C TYR A 16 5.06 -7.45 0.37
N LEU A 17 6.34 -7.82 0.42
CA LEU A 17 7.36 -7.33 -0.51
C LEU A 17 7.03 -7.73 -1.95
N LEU A 18 6.62 -8.98 -2.18
CA LEU A 18 6.22 -9.47 -3.51
C LEU A 18 5.09 -8.64 -4.12
N ARG A 19 4.10 -8.25 -3.31
CA ARG A 19 3.01 -7.36 -3.80
C ARG A 19 3.48 -5.96 -4.14
N MET A 20 4.52 -5.47 -3.46
CA MET A 20 5.06 -4.13 -3.63
C MET A 20 6.01 -4.01 -4.82
N ILE A 21 6.91 -4.98 -5.00
CA ILE A 21 8.01 -4.90 -5.98
C ILE A 21 7.97 -5.99 -7.06
N GLY A 22 7.03 -6.93 -6.98
CA GLY A 22 6.90 -8.03 -7.94
C GLY A 22 8.00 -9.09 -7.84
N GLU A 23 7.94 -10.09 -8.72
CA GLU A 23 8.88 -11.23 -8.71
C GLU A 23 10.32 -10.82 -9.03
N GLU A 24 10.52 -9.99 -10.07
CA GLU A 24 11.86 -9.51 -10.44
C GLU A 24 12.48 -8.62 -9.33
N GLY A 25 11.64 -7.84 -8.61
CA GLY A 25 12.08 -7.07 -7.46
C GLY A 25 12.48 -7.96 -6.29
N MET A 26 11.77 -9.06 -6.05
CA MET A 26 12.16 -10.07 -5.06
C MET A 26 13.47 -10.74 -5.42
N GLU A 27 13.66 -11.09 -6.69
CA GLU A 27 14.92 -11.64 -7.19
C GLU A 27 16.09 -10.66 -6.97
N LEU A 28 15.86 -9.35 -7.17
CA LEU A 28 16.85 -8.32 -6.88
C LEU A 28 17.22 -8.31 -5.39
N LEU A 29 16.23 -8.40 -4.48
CA LEU A 29 16.49 -8.44 -3.04
C LEU A 29 17.27 -9.68 -2.63
N GLU A 30 16.97 -10.84 -3.20
CA GLU A 30 17.66 -12.11 -2.91
C GLU A 30 19.12 -12.10 -3.40
N LYS A 31 19.37 -11.44 -4.53
CA LYS A 31 20.71 -11.32 -5.14
C LYS A 31 21.48 -10.09 -4.69
N PHE A 32 20.86 -9.18 -3.94
CA PHE A 32 21.48 -7.94 -3.50
C PHE A 32 22.67 -8.27 -2.58
N PRO A 33 23.88 -7.78 -2.87
CA PRO A 33 25.04 -8.08 -2.04
C PRO A 33 24.84 -7.57 -0.60
N PRO A 34 25.16 -8.37 0.43
CA PRO A 34 24.86 -8.05 1.82
C PRO A 34 25.67 -6.89 2.39
N GLU A 35 26.82 -6.59 1.79
CA GLU A 35 27.73 -5.54 2.22
C GLU A 35 28.08 -4.62 1.05
N GLY A 36 28.27 -3.33 1.37
CA GLY A 36 28.66 -2.31 0.39
C GLY A 36 27.53 -1.45 -0.12
N GLU A 37 27.88 -0.58 -1.04
CA GLU A 37 26.98 0.31 -1.75
C GLU A 37 27.17 0.11 -3.25
N TYR A 38 26.11 0.05 -4.00
CA TYR A 38 26.16 -0.29 -5.43
C TYR A 38 25.33 0.69 -6.25
N SER A 39 25.84 1.01 -7.44
CA SER A 39 25.03 1.76 -8.40
C SER A 39 23.92 0.87 -9.01
N ASP A 40 22.91 1.50 -9.61
CA ASP A 40 21.87 0.77 -10.33
C ASP A 40 22.48 -0.07 -11.47
N GLU A 41 23.50 0.45 -12.17
CA GLU A 41 24.23 -0.24 -13.23
C GLU A 41 25.00 -1.46 -12.69
N ASP A 42 25.73 -1.30 -11.58
CA ASP A 42 26.43 -2.40 -10.92
C ASP A 42 25.46 -3.52 -10.48
N LEU A 43 24.32 -3.14 -9.93
CA LEU A 43 23.31 -4.10 -9.51
C LEU A 43 22.69 -4.83 -10.71
N ALA A 44 22.38 -4.12 -11.79
CA ALA A 44 21.85 -4.74 -13.01
C ALA A 44 22.84 -5.74 -13.59
N GLU A 45 24.14 -5.40 -13.63
CA GLU A 45 25.19 -6.30 -14.11
C GLU A 45 25.35 -7.54 -13.19
N LYS A 46 25.41 -7.32 -11.86
CA LYS A 46 25.63 -8.41 -10.90
C LYS A 46 24.44 -9.37 -10.81
N THR A 47 23.22 -8.86 -10.88
CA THR A 47 22.00 -9.65 -10.71
C THR A 47 21.44 -10.18 -12.02
N GLN A 48 21.89 -9.66 -13.16
CA GLN A 48 21.38 -9.94 -14.51
C GLN A 48 19.90 -9.54 -14.67
N ILE A 49 19.45 -8.56 -13.89
CA ILE A 49 18.09 -8.01 -13.97
C ILE A 49 18.14 -6.72 -14.80
N ASN A 50 17.06 -6.48 -15.54
CA ASN A 50 16.96 -5.27 -16.37
C ASN A 50 17.14 -4.00 -15.54
N LEU A 51 17.95 -3.05 -16.03
CA LEU A 51 18.28 -1.80 -15.33
C LEU A 51 17.01 -0.98 -14.93
N ASN A 52 16.00 -0.95 -15.79
CA ASN A 52 14.77 -0.24 -15.46
C ASN A 52 14.00 -0.91 -14.32
N THR A 53 14.00 -2.24 -14.27
CA THR A 53 13.42 -3.01 -13.15
C THR A 53 14.20 -2.73 -11.87
N VAL A 54 15.54 -2.76 -11.91
CA VAL A 54 16.41 -2.43 -10.76
C VAL A 54 16.07 -1.03 -10.25
N ARG A 55 16.02 -0.03 -11.12
CA ARG A 55 15.67 1.35 -10.74
C ARG A 55 14.29 1.45 -10.14
N HIS A 56 13.28 0.88 -10.79
CA HIS A 56 11.91 0.88 -10.29
C HIS A 56 11.82 0.26 -8.88
N THR A 57 12.42 -0.89 -8.69
CA THR A 57 12.46 -1.58 -7.39
C THR A 57 13.13 -0.75 -6.32
N LEU A 58 14.32 -0.21 -6.59
CA LEU A 58 15.07 0.61 -5.64
C LEU A 58 14.31 1.89 -5.24
N TYR A 59 13.69 2.59 -6.20
CA TYR A 59 12.88 3.76 -5.89
C TYR A 59 11.60 3.42 -5.11
N THR A 60 10.97 2.28 -5.39
CA THR A 60 9.82 1.79 -4.61
C THR A 60 10.23 1.51 -3.16
N LEU A 61 11.35 0.81 -2.96
CA LEU A 61 11.89 0.53 -1.63
C LEU A 61 12.32 1.81 -0.90
N TYR A 62 12.91 2.78 -1.62
CA TYR A 62 13.28 4.08 -1.05
C TYR A 62 12.05 4.85 -0.55
N GLY A 63 10.97 4.86 -1.33
CA GLY A 63 9.69 5.47 -0.92
C GLY A 63 9.12 4.90 0.38
N LYS A 64 9.46 3.64 0.67
CA LYS A 64 9.09 2.92 1.90
C LYS A 64 10.21 2.90 2.97
N ARG A 65 11.27 3.64 2.78
CA ARG A 65 12.45 3.68 3.69
C ARG A 65 13.13 2.31 3.89
N LEU A 66 12.93 1.39 2.91
CA LEU A 66 13.56 0.07 2.88
C LEU A 66 14.84 0.05 2.04
N ALA A 67 15.17 1.16 1.38
CA ALA A 67 16.45 1.43 0.75
C ALA A 67 16.83 2.89 0.96
N GLU A 68 18.12 3.16 0.95
CA GLU A 68 18.69 4.51 0.99
C GLU A 68 19.73 4.65 -0.13
N TYR A 69 20.01 5.88 -0.52
CA TYR A 69 21.10 6.16 -1.44
C TYR A 69 21.92 7.38 -1.01
N ARG A 70 23.18 7.39 -1.41
CA ARG A 70 23.99 8.60 -1.43
C ARG A 70 24.42 8.93 -2.86
N ARG A 71 24.62 10.21 -3.13
CA ARG A 71 25.05 10.71 -4.45
C ARG A 71 26.54 10.94 -4.46
N ILE A 72 27.22 10.45 -5.50
CA ILE A 72 28.61 10.77 -5.80
C ILE A 72 28.64 11.56 -7.11
N LYS A 73 29.34 12.68 -7.10
CA LYS A 73 29.60 13.46 -8.31
C LYS A 73 30.97 13.11 -8.85
N ASN A 74 31.03 12.68 -10.09
CA ASN A 74 32.31 12.51 -10.80
C ASN A 74 32.93 13.91 -11.04
N SER A 75 34.16 14.11 -10.57
CA SER A 75 34.85 15.40 -10.65
C SER A 75 35.24 15.83 -12.07
N GLU A 76 35.40 14.87 -12.99
CA GLU A 76 35.81 15.12 -14.36
C GLU A 76 34.61 15.35 -15.29
N THR A 77 33.58 14.50 -15.18
CA THR A 77 32.43 14.51 -16.09
C THR A 77 31.24 15.29 -15.54
N GLY A 78 31.23 15.56 -14.24
CA GLY A 78 30.08 16.19 -13.56
C GLY A 78 28.87 15.29 -13.35
N TRP A 79 28.92 14.03 -13.80
CA TRP A 79 27.81 13.07 -13.68
C TRP A 79 27.59 12.67 -12.23
N LEU A 80 26.30 12.47 -11.88
CA LEU A 80 25.89 12.00 -10.56
C LEU A 80 25.59 10.50 -10.62
N THR A 81 26.24 9.73 -9.74
CA THR A 81 25.97 8.32 -9.53
C THR A 81 25.26 8.14 -8.19
N TYR A 82 24.23 7.35 -8.16
CA TYR A 82 23.48 6.98 -6.95
C TYR A 82 24.00 5.64 -6.45
N LEU A 83 24.47 5.61 -5.21
CA LEU A 83 24.91 4.37 -4.55
C LEU A 83 23.88 3.95 -3.53
N TRP A 84 23.35 2.77 -3.69
CA TRP A 84 22.23 2.22 -2.95
C TRP A 84 22.66 1.25 -1.86
N VAL A 85 21.92 1.26 -0.77
CA VAL A 85 22.01 0.30 0.34
C VAL A 85 20.62 -0.08 0.79
N LEU A 86 20.40 -1.37 1.09
CA LEU A 86 19.14 -1.85 1.64
C LEU A 86 19.02 -1.56 3.14
N LYS A 87 17.82 -1.24 3.59
CA LYS A 87 17.44 -0.98 4.99
C LYS A 87 16.25 -1.85 5.41
N LEU A 88 16.30 -3.14 5.05
CA LEU A 88 15.20 -4.06 5.34
C LEU A 88 14.88 -4.22 6.84
N GLY A 89 15.80 -3.82 7.73
CA GLY A 89 15.50 -3.73 9.16
C GLY A 89 14.38 -2.76 9.54
N ASN A 90 13.95 -1.89 8.62
CA ASN A 90 12.83 -0.96 8.83
C ASN A 90 11.48 -1.57 8.43
N ILE A 91 11.45 -2.86 8.01
CA ILE A 91 10.24 -3.50 7.45
C ILE A 91 9.06 -3.50 8.43
N ASP A 92 9.31 -3.74 9.71
CA ASP A 92 8.26 -3.77 10.73
C ASP A 92 7.59 -2.40 10.86
N SER A 93 8.38 -1.32 10.93
CA SER A 93 7.84 0.04 10.96
C SER A 93 7.06 0.40 9.69
N CYS A 94 7.52 -0.09 8.52
CA CYS A 94 6.84 0.11 7.25
C CYS A 94 5.49 -0.62 7.21
N LEU A 95 5.44 -1.84 7.74
CA LEU A 95 4.21 -2.63 7.86
C LEU A 95 3.21 -1.96 8.80
N ASP A 96 3.67 -1.50 9.97
CA ASP A 96 2.83 -0.81 10.94
C ASP A 96 2.19 0.44 10.34
N GLU A 97 2.95 1.28 9.63
CA GLU A 97 2.43 2.47 8.96
C GLU A 97 1.38 2.13 7.90
N ASP A 98 1.60 1.09 7.10
CA ASP A 98 0.64 0.67 6.07
C ASP A 98 -0.63 0.06 6.68
N ILE A 99 -0.51 -0.68 7.77
CA ILE A 99 -1.66 -1.21 8.52
C ILE A 99 -2.47 -0.07 9.13
N ASP A 100 -1.80 0.91 9.73
CA ASP A 100 -2.46 2.09 10.32
C ASP A 100 -3.24 2.88 9.26
N ALA A 101 -2.65 3.09 8.09
CA ALA A 101 -3.32 3.76 6.98
C ALA A 101 -4.57 2.99 6.49
N VAL A 102 -4.48 1.66 6.40
CA VAL A 102 -5.63 0.81 6.05
C VAL A 102 -6.72 0.87 7.12
N LEU A 103 -6.31 0.83 8.40
CA LEU A 103 -7.23 0.88 9.52
C LEU A 103 -8.00 2.21 9.55
N GLU A 104 -7.31 3.34 9.36
CA GLU A 104 -7.93 4.66 9.28
C GLU A 104 -9.00 4.74 8.17
N ILE A 105 -8.69 4.20 6.99
CA ILE A 105 -9.66 4.16 5.87
C ILE A 105 -10.88 3.30 6.21
N LEU A 106 -10.67 2.15 6.85
CA LEU A 106 -11.76 1.24 7.23
C LEU A 106 -12.63 1.84 8.33
N GLU A 107 -12.05 2.49 9.32
CA GLU A 107 -12.75 3.19 10.41
C GLU A 107 -13.58 4.36 9.87
N ALA A 108 -12.98 5.18 9.01
CA ALA A 108 -13.71 6.28 8.36
C ALA A 108 -14.89 5.75 7.53
N ARG A 109 -14.71 4.61 6.85
CA ARG A 109 -15.78 3.99 6.08
C ARG A 109 -16.86 3.39 6.97
N GLU A 110 -16.51 2.70 8.05
CA GLU A 110 -17.43 2.18 9.04
C GLU A 110 -18.27 3.31 9.64
N GLN A 111 -17.63 4.39 10.07
CA GLN A 111 -18.29 5.56 10.61
C GLN A 111 -19.28 6.17 9.59
N TYR A 112 -18.86 6.30 8.34
CA TYR A 112 -19.72 6.81 7.27
C TYR A 112 -20.95 5.94 7.04
N GLU A 113 -20.82 4.62 7.05
CA GLU A 113 -21.96 3.70 6.91
C GLU A 113 -22.86 3.74 8.14
N THR A 114 -22.32 3.92 9.34
CA THR A 114 -23.09 3.91 10.59
C THR A 114 -23.84 5.23 10.82
N MET A 115 -23.28 6.36 10.36
CA MET A 115 -23.84 7.69 10.62
C MET A 115 -24.85 8.16 9.56
N ASN A 116 -25.00 7.43 8.45
CA ASN A 116 -25.87 7.84 7.36
C ASN A 116 -26.90 6.76 7.02
N ASP A 117 -28.12 7.22 6.72
CA ASP A 117 -29.12 6.42 6.03
C ASP A 117 -28.95 6.57 4.52
N PHE A 118 -29.15 5.51 3.78
CA PHE A 118 -28.90 5.50 2.34
C PHE A 118 -30.14 5.22 1.51
N TYR A 119 -30.14 5.81 0.32
CA TYR A 119 -31.13 5.59 -0.73
C TYR A 119 -30.42 5.19 -2.03
N MET A 120 -30.96 4.22 -2.72
CA MET A 120 -30.39 3.68 -3.95
C MET A 120 -31.39 3.78 -5.11
N CYS A 121 -30.86 4.12 -6.28
CA CYS A 121 -31.65 4.10 -7.50
C CYS A 121 -31.79 2.65 -8.00
N PRO A 122 -33.01 2.12 -8.19
CA PRO A 122 -33.20 0.75 -8.69
C PRO A 122 -32.76 0.55 -10.14
N GLY A 123 -32.62 1.64 -10.91
CA GLY A 123 -32.23 1.57 -12.32
C GLY A 123 -30.71 1.53 -12.56
N CYS A 124 -29.94 2.35 -11.85
CA CYS A 124 -28.48 2.45 -12.04
C CYS A 124 -27.62 2.03 -10.85
N GLY A 125 -28.25 1.70 -9.70
CA GLY A 125 -27.54 1.28 -8.50
C GLY A 125 -26.76 2.39 -7.79
N LEU A 126 -26.87 3.66 -8.21
CA LEU A 126 -26.24 4.77 -7.50
C LEU A 126 -26.85 4.94 -6.13
N ARG A 127 -25.98 5.07 -5.14
CA ARG A 127 -26.35 5.23 -3.73
C ARG A 127 -26.08 6.66 -3.29
N TYR A 128 -27.02 7.22 -2.54
CA TYR A 128 -27.02 8.57 -2.00
C TYR A 128 -27.27 8.51 -0.50
N THR A 129 -26.71 9.44 0.25
CA THR A 129 -27.12 9.64 1.64
C THR A 129 -28.53 10.21 1.71
N PHE A 130 -29.17 10.15 2.87
CA PHE A 130 -30.49 10.74 3.07
C PHE A 130 -30.54 12.22 2.64
N ASP A 131 -29.55 13.02 3.08
CA ASP A 131 -29.49 14.45 2.76
C ASP A 131 -29.32 14.71 1.25
N GLU A 132 -28.49 13.91 0.58
CA GLU A 132 -28.33 14.00 -0.87
C GLU A 132 -29.59 13.58 -1.61
N ALA A 133 -30.31 12.56 -1.15
CA ALA A 133 -31.56 12.10 -1.73
C ALA A 133 -32.69 13.13 -1.48
N LEU A 134 -32.75 13.69 -0.28
CA LEU A 134 -33.73 14.73 0.08
C LEU A 134 -33.57 15.98 -0.79
N ASN A 135 -32.34 16.45 -1.02
CA ASN A 135 -32.06 17.61 -1.89
C ASN A 135 -32.44 17.38 -3.37
N ARG A 136 -32.86 16.14 -3.72
CA ARG A 136 -33.25 15.70 -5.08
C ARG A 136 -34.69 15.15 -5.10
N ASP A 137 -35.46 15.43 -4.10
CA ASP A 137 -36.83 14.89 -3.95
C ASP A 137 -36.89 13.37 -4.13
N PHE A 138 -35.80 12.65 -3.75
CA PHE A 138 -35.64 11.21 -3.92
C PHE A 138 -35.71 10.72 -5.38
N VAL A 139 -35.34 11.55 -6.35
CA VAL A 139 -35.28 11.21 -7.77
C VAL A 139 -33.84 11.14 -8.26
N CYS A 140 -33.49 10.05 -8.92
CA CYS A 140 -32.14 9.83 -9.47
C CYS A 140 -31.88 10.74 -10.69
N GLN A 141 -30.77 11.49 -10.67
CA GLN A 141 -30.43 12.39 -11.77
C GLN A 141 -30.06 11.69 -13.08
N ASN A 142 -29.68 10.40 -13.03
CA ASN A 142 -29.27 9.65 -14.21
C ASN A 142 -30.42 8.89 -14.87
N CYS A 143 -31.41 8.49 -14.09
CA CYS A 143 -32.47 7.57 -14.56
C CYS A 143 -33.87 8.16 -14.40
N ASP A 144 -34.03 9.32 -13.74
CA ASP A 144 -35.30 9.93 -13.37
C ASP A 144 -36.24 8.99 -12.59
N LEU A 145 -35.66 7.91 -12.01
CA LEU A 145 -36.42 6.95 -11.20
C LEU A 145 -36.40 7.36 -9.74
N LYS A 146 -37.49 7.03 -9.03
CA LYS A 146 -37.55 7.24 -7.59
C LYS A 146 -36.58 6.31 -6.88
N MET A 147 -35.82 6.88 -5.94
CA MET A 147 -34.89 6.14 -5.11
C MET A 147 -35.64 5.37 -4.03
N GLU A 148 -35.13 4.21 -3.64
CA GLU A 148 -35.65 3.37 -2.56
C GLU A 148 -34.64 3.36 -1.39
N HIS A 149 -35.17 3.18 -0.17
CA HIS A 149 -34.32 3.04 1.01
C HIS A 149 -33.37 1.85 0.84
N PHE A 150 -32.11 2.04 1.13
CA PHE A 150 -31.08 1.00 1.04
C PHE A 150 -30.62 0.63 2.46
N ASP A 151 -30.92 -0.58 2.87
CA ASP A 151 -30.43 -1.14 4.12
C ASP A 151 -28.94 -1.49 4.00
N ASN A 152 -28.10 -0.80 4.78
CA ASN A 152 -26.66 -1.00 4.80
C ASN A 152 -26.13 -1.66 6.09
N GLU A 153 -27.01 -2.21 6.94
CA GLU A 153 -26.65 -2.81 8.23
C GLU A 153 -25.57 -3.89 8.07
N LEU A 154 -25.73 -4.78 7.09
CA LEU A 154 -24.74 -5.84 6.81
C LEU A 154 -23.36 -5.29 6.40
N ILE A 155 -23.34 -4.13 5.71
CA ILE A 155 -22.08 -3.47 5.29
C ILE A 155 -21.40 -2.89 6.53
N ALA A 156 -22.14 -2.15 7.35
CA ALA A 156 -21.64 -1.54 8.58
C ALA A 156 -21.09 -2.61 9.55
N GLU A 157 -21.85 -3.69 9.77
CA GLU A 157 -21.39 -4.82 10.60
C GLU A 157 -20.15 -5.51 10.05
N ALA A 158 -20.05 -5.70 8.72
CA ALA A 158 -18.88 -6.33 8.10
C ALA A 158 -17.64 -5.47 8.25
N LEU A 159 -17.76 -4.14 8.09
CA LEU A 159 -16.68 -3.18 8.30
C LEU A 159 -16.24 -3.20 9.76
N LYS A 160 -17.19 -3.10 10.70
CA LYS A 160 -16.91 -3.15 12.14
C LYS A 160 -16.15 -4.41 12.52
N ARG A 161 -16.65 -5.59 12.12
CA ARG A 161 -15.94 -6.86 12.38
C ARG A 161 -14.54 -6.89 11.80
N ARG A 162 -14.31 -6.27 10.64
CA ARG A 162 -12.99 -6.19 10.02
C ARG A 162 -12.04 -5.30 10.80
N VAL A 163 -12.52 -4.12 11.22
CA VAL A 163 -11.77 -3.15 12.05
C VAL A 163 -11.39 -3.81 13.38
N ASP A 164 -12.37 -4.38 14.09
CA ASP A 164 -12.16 -5.01 15.39
C ASP A 164 -11.12 -6.14 15.30
N LYS A 165 -11.22 -6.99 14.27
CA LYS A 165 -10.28 -8.08 14.06
C LYS A 165 -8.84 -7.61 13.77
N ILE A 166 -8.68 -6.50 13.04
CA ILE A 166 -7.35 -5.93 12.79
C ILE A 166 -6.79 -5.39 14.11
N LYS A 167 -7.57 -4.62 14.88
CA LYS A 167 -7.15 -4.08 16.18
C LYS A 167 -6.78 -5.19 17.16
N GLU A 168 -7.58 -6.24 17.25
CA GLU A 168 -7.33 -7.40 18.09
C GLU A 168 -5.98 -8.07 17.72
N ASN A 169 -5.74 -8.31 16.44
CA ASN A 169 -4.49 -8.89 15.96
C ASN A 169 -3.26 -8.03 16.25
N LEU A 170 -3.44 -6.72 16.34
CA LEU A 170 -2.38 -5.75 16.70
C LEU A 170 -2.23 -5.55 18.22
N GLY A 171 -3.08 -6.19 19.03
CA GLY A 171 -3.11 -5.98 20.48
C GLY A 171 -3.52 -4.56 20.89
N ARG A 172 -4.33 -3.89 20.04
CA ARG A 172 -4.80 -2.50 20.22
C ARG A 172 -6.25 -2.43 20.73
N VAL A 173 -6.73 -3.47 21.39
CA VAL A 173 -8.07 -3.54 22.00
C VAL A 173 -8.03 -3.02 23.44
#